data_e0a2212e7c24211d1428f710d0a491c2
#
_entry.id   e0a2212e7c24211d1428f710d0a491c2
#
_cell.length_a   1.000
_cell.length_b   1.000
_cell.length_c   1.000
_cell.angle_alpha   90.00
_cell.angle_beta   90.00
_cell.angle_gamma   90.00
#
_symmetry.space_group_name_H-M   'P 1'
#
loop_
_entity.id
_entity.type
_entity.pdbx_description
1 polymer ?
#
loop_
_entity_poly.entity_id
_entity_poly.type
_entity_poly.pdbx_seq_one_letter_code
_entity_poly.pdbx_strand_id
1 'polypeptide(L)'
;ISMDNGVLAEFESFTGLKPIDSSKHRENGNVMMDGVTIDFFRDRNFIMESAGAEVLAYDNNNNPAISVNKYGKGRVFYVNFPLESNMIGEADAPDKNRAVIYKKLFAEYIEKLPMRVDNDNVVATYHPTESGFIVVLINHSSKEQNLKLTISDNYNLDKVYYGSEEKIKAFDACVLELKI
;
A
#
# COMPACT_ATOMS: atom_id res chain seq x y z
N ILE A 1 -23.82 9.28 -14.09
CA ILE A 1 -23.49 9.98 -12.84
C ILE A 1 -24.37 11.20 -12.82
N SER A 2 -25.36 11.24 -11.91
CA SER A 2 -26.03 12.50 -11.57
C SER A 2 -24.98 13.32 -10.84
N MET A 3 -24.42 14.26 -11.54
CA MET A 3 -23.33 15.06 -11.05
C MET A 3 -23.91 16.28 -10.36
N ASP A 4 -24.07 16.18 -9.06
CA ASP A 4 -24.30 17.35 -8.24
C ASP A 4 -23.01 18.18 -8.27
N ASN A 5 -23.04 19.35 -8.87
CA ASN A 5 -21.88 20.17 -9.20
C ASN A 5 -20.92 20.43 -8.01
N GLY A 6 -21.41 20.34 -6.77
CA GLY A 6 -20.60 20.48 -5.57
C GLY A 6 -19.68 19.31 -5.29
N VAL A 7 -20.16 18.09 -5.44
CA VAL A 7 -19.40 16.86 -5.13
C VAL A 7 -18.23 16.65 -6.09
N LEU A 8 -18.37 17.06 -7.35
CA LEU A 8 -17.31 16.95 -8.34
C LEU A 8 -16.18 17.94 -8.12
N ALA A 9 -16.52 19.19 -7.77
CA ALA A 9 -15.51 20.21 -7.50
C ALA A 9 -14.63 19.80 -6.31
N GLU A 10 -15.21 19.19 -5.27
CA GLU A 10 -14.45 18.64 -4.15
C GLU A 10 -13.59 17.45 -4.60
N PHE A 11 -14.14 16.49 -5.35
CA PHE A 11 -13.38 15.36 -5.87
C PHE A 11 -12.18 15.83 -6.72
N GLU A 12 -12.41 16.74 -7.67
CA GLU A 12 -11.34 17.30 -8.51
C GLU A 12 -10.28 18.00 -7.66
N SER A 13 -10.71 18.78 -6.66
CA SER A 13 -9.77 19.56 -5.84
C SER A 13 -8.81 18.69 -5.03
N PHE A 14 -9.28 17.58 -4.47
CA PHE A 14 -8.39 16.73 -3.66
C PHE A 14 -7.69 15.65 -4.48
N THR A 15 -8.33 15.07 -5.51
CA THR A 15 -7.68 14.05 -6.36
C THR A 15 -6.82 14.63 -7.47
N GLY A 16 -7.09 15.87 -7.90
CA GLY A 16 -6.50 16.45 -9.12
C GLY A 16 -6.91 15.74 -10.40
N LEU A 17 -8.05 15.03 -10.38
CA LEU A 17 -8.60 14.31 -11.51
C LEU A 17 -10.01 14.79 -11.81
N LYS A 18 -10.33 14.96 -13.08
CA LYS A 18 -11.65 15.33 -13.57
C LYS A 18 -12.34 14.11 -14.17
N PRO A 19 -13.49 13.67 -13.64
CA PRO A 19 -14.31 12.65 -14.27
C PRO A 19 -14.93 13.18 -15.57
N ILE A 20 -14.71 12.48 -16.68
CA ILE A 20 -15.25 12.85 -18.00
C ILE A 20 -16.49 12.01 -18.31
N ASP A 21 -16.41 10.70 -18.07
CA ASP A 21 -17.48 9.76 -18.37
C ASP A 21 -17.43 8.55 -17.46
N SER A 22 -18.49 7.75 -17.44
CA SER A 22 -18.50 6.46 -16.79
C SER A 22 -19.38 5.46 -17.51
N SER A 23 -18.90 4.23 -17.60
CA SER A 23 -19.68 3.10 -18.13
C SER A 23 -19.90 2.04 -17.05
N LYS A 24 -21.09 1.37 -17.10
CA LYS A 24 -21.42 0.21 -16.27
C LYS A 24 -21.18 -1.06 -17.08
N HIS A 25 -19.96 -1.28 -17.51
CA HIS A 25 -19.60 -2.51 -18.20
C HIS A 25 -18.49 -3.18 -17.41
N ARG A 26 -18.66 -4.48 -17.18
CA ARG A 26 -17.58 -5.30 -16.65
C ARG A 26 -16.49 -5.39 -17.71
N GLU A 27 -15.31 -4.94 -17.36
CA GLU A 27 -14.16 -5.01 -18.26
C GLU A 27 -12.92 -5.47 -17.51
N ASN A 28 -12.07 -6.17 -18.24
CA ASN A 28 -10.72 -6.49 -17.81
C ASN A 28 -9.78 -5.38 -18.29
N GLY A 29 -8.85 -4.99 -17.44
CA GLY A 29 -7.81 -4.04 -17.77
C GLY A 29 -6.49 -4.49 -17.20
N ASN A 30 -5.45 -3.80 -17.58
CA ASN A 30 -4.15 -3.95 -16.96
C ASN A 30 -3.47 -2.59 -16.81
N VAL A 31 -2.52 -2.55 -15.90
CA VAL A 31 -1.64 -1.40 -15.67
C VAL A 31 -0.21 -1.91 -15.51
N MET A 32 0.74 -1.16 -16.04
CA MET A 32 2.15 -1.45 -15.85
C MET A 32 2.74 -0.49 -14.82
N MET A 33 3.39 -1.03 -13.78
CA MET A 33 4.09 -0.26 -12.77
C MET A 33 5.41 -0.92 -12.41
N ASP A 34 6.51 -0.16 -12.47
CA ASP A 34 7.88 -0.62 -12.20
C ASP A 34 8.25 -1.93 -12.94
N GLY A 35 7.80 -2.06 -14.21
CA GLY A 35 8.06 -3.23 -15.07
C GLY A 35 7.17 -4.45 -14.79
N VAL A 36 6.22 -4.34 -13.87
CA VAL A 36 5.26 -5.39 -13.54
C VAL A 36 3.91 -5.07 -14.15
N THR A 37 3.33 -6.02 -14.88
CA THR A 37 1.94 -5.92 -15.37
C THR A 37 1.00 -6.44 -14.30
N ILE A 38 -0.01 -5.65 -13.99
CA ILE A 38 -1.04 -5.94 -12.99
C ILE A 38 -2.38 -5.98 -13.69
N ASP A 39 -2.96 -7.17 -13.79
CA ASP A 39 -4.29 -7.36 -14.33
C ASP A 39 -5.35 -7.06 -13.27
N PHE A 40 -6.45 -6.46 -13.71
CA PHE A 40 -7.60 -6.19 -12.87
C PHE A 40 -8.91 -6.35 -13.63
N PHE A 41 -10.01 -6.49 -12.90
CA PHE A 41 -11.34 -6.31 -13.46
C PHE A 41 -12.08 -5.21 -12.71
N ARG A 42 -13.01 -4.54 -13.39
CA ARG A 42 -13.90 -3.53 -12.81
C ARG A 42 -15.31 -3.67 -13.39
N ASP A 43 -16.31 -3.47 -12.55
CA ASP A 43 -17.72 -3.47 -12.95
C ASP A 43 -18.19 -2.09 -13.42
N ARG A 44 -17.37 -1.06 -13.17
CA ARG A 44 -17.58 0.31 -13.63
C ARG A 44 -16.25 0.93 -14.03
N ASN A 45 -16.22 1.46 -15.23
CA ASN A 45 -15.10 2.24 -15.73
C ASN A 45 -15.39 3.73 -15.56
N PHE A 46 -14.47 4.45 -14.91
CA PHE A 46 -14.46 5.90 -14.84
C PHE A 46 -13.38 6.43 -15.77
N ILE A 47 -13.80 7.20 -16.78
CA ILE A 47 -12.87 7.88 -17.68
C ILE A 47 -12.48 9.20 -17.01
N MET A 48 -11.18 9.39 -16.81
CA MET A 48 -10.62 10.51 -16.09
C MET A 48 -9.66 11.32 -16.96
N GLU A 49 -9.58 12.61 -16.69
CA GLU A 49 -8.50 13.48 -17.17
C GLU A 49 -7.70 14.02 -15.98
N SER A 50 -6.40 14.22 -16.15
CA SER A 50 -5.60 14.92 -15.15
C SER A 50 -5.98 16.40 -15.13
N ALA A 51 -6.31 16.91 -13.96
CA ALA A 51 -6.59 18.31 -13.66
C ALA A 51 -5.60 18.84 -12.62
N GLY A 52 -4.33 18.38 -12.68
CA GLY A 52 -3.25 18.75 -11.78
C GLY A 52 -2.58 17.56 -11.09
N ALA A 53 -3.21 16.38 -11.08
CA ALA A 53 -2.57 15.17 -10.56
C ALA A 53 -1.41 14.71 -11.44
N GLU A 54 -0.37 14.20 -10.82
CA GLU A 54 0.65 13.39 -11.50
C GLU A 54 0.08 12.00 -11.74
N VAL A 55 0.04 11.55 -13.00
CA VAL A 55 -0.40 10.19 -13.35
C VAL A 55 0.81 9.27 -13.29
N LEU A 56 0.79 8.33 -12.34
CA LEU A 56 1.87 7.36 -12.13
C LEU A 56 1.78 6.19 -13.09
N ALA A 57 0.55 5.82 -13.52
CA ALA A 57 0.32 4.75 -14.47
C ALA A 57 -1.00 4.94 -15.21
N TYR A 58 -1.02 4.55 -16.48
CA TYR A 58 -2.20 4.48 -17.33
C TYR A 58 -2.63 3.03 -17.53
N ASP A 59 -3.93 2.79 -17.70
CA ASP A 59 -4.43 1.49 -18.10
C ASP A 59 -4.25 1.26 -19.63
N ASN A 60 -4.57 0.06 -20.07
CA ASN A 60 -4.48 -0.32 -21.49
C ASN A 60 -5.39 0.49 -22.43
N ASN A 61 -6.32 1.29 -21.90
CA ASN A 61 -7.17 2.22 -22.64
C ASN A 61 -6.65 3.67 -22.57
N ASN A 62 -5.43 3.87 -22.07
CA ASN A 62 -4.81 5.18 -21.86
C ASN A 62 -5.61 6.09 -20.91
N ASN A 63 -6.30 5.49 -19.93
CA ASN A 63 -7.03 6.20 -18.91
C ASN A 63 -6.18 6.22 -17.61
N PRO A 64 -6.08 7.34 -16.88
CA PRO A 64 -5.37 7.40 -15.61
C PRO A 64 -5.83 6.31 -14.65
N ALA A 65 -4.95 5.35 -14.37
CA ALA A 65 -5.24 4.21 -13.52
C ALA A 65 -4.73 4.41 -12.10
N ILE A 66 -3.55 5.01 -11.95
CA ILE A 66 -2.95 5.34 -10.65
C ILE A 66 -2.41 6.76 -10.74
N SER A 67 -2.76 7.60 -9.78
CA SER A 67 -2.32 8.99 -9.74
C SER A 67 -2.05 9.45 -8.31
N VAL A 68 -1.30 10.54 -8.20
CA VAL A 68 -1.03 11.23 -6.93
C VAL A 68 -1.27 12.73 -7.10
N ASN A 69 -1.91 13.32 -6.11
CA ASN A 69 -2.11 14.76 -6.04
C ASN A 69 -1.63 15.30 -4.69
N LYS A 70 -1.01 16.47 -4.72
CA LYS A 70 -0.65 17.19 -3.49
C LYS A 70 -1.87 17.95 -2.99
N TYR A 71 -2.30 17.65 -1.77
CA TYR A 71 -3.44 18.30 -1.15
C TYR A 71 -3.11 18.73 0.28
N GLY A 72 -3.18 20.04 0.54
CA GLY A 72 -2.76 20.61 1.82
C GLY A 72 -1.32 20.26 2.18
N LYS A 73 -1.10 19.64 3.33
CA LYS A 73 0.22 19.15 3.80
C LYS A 73 0.52 17.71 3.41
N GLY A 74 -0.42 17.04 2.73
CA GLY A 74 -0.33 15.63 2.38
C GLY A 74 -0.42 15.35 0.90
N ARG A 75 -0.61 14.07 0.58
CA ARG A 75 -0.84 13.58 -0.77
C ARG A 75 -2.05 12.68 -0.81
N VAL A 76 -2.79 12.73 -1.90
CA VAL A 76 -3.91 11.85 -2.19
C VAL A 76 -3.49 10.91 -3.31
N PHE A 77 -3.51 9.62 -3.05
CA PHE A 77 -3.34 8.59 -4.06
C PHE A 77 -4.72 8.12 -4.51
N TYR A 78 -4.90 8.05 -5.81
CA TYR A 78 -6.14 7.55 -6.41
C TYR A 78 -5.84 6.36 -7.32
N VAL A 79 -6.56 5.26 -7.11
CA VAL A 79 -6.50 4.04 -7.93
C VAL A 79 -7.86 3.86 -8.60
N ASN A 80 -7.90 3.87 -9.92
CA ASN A 80 -9.12 3.83 -10.72
C ASN A 80 -9.60 2.40 -11.04
N PHE A 81 -9.32 1.47 -10.15
CA PHE A 81 -9.82 0.10 -10.20
C PHE A 81 -9.89 -0.49 -8.79
N PRO A 82 -10.72 -1.50 -8.55
CA PRO A 82 -10.94 -2.06 -7.22
C PRO A 82 -9.77 -2.97 -6.82
N LEU A 83 -8.67 -2.37 -6.32
CA LEU A 83 -7.42 -3.08 -6.02
C LEU A 83 -7.63 -4.26 -5.06
N GLU A 84 -8.28 -4.02 -3.91
CA GLU A 84 -8.46 -5.04 -2.88
C GLU A 84 -9.50 -6.10 -3.29
N SER A 85 -10.59 -5.71 -3.94
CA SER A 85 -11.62 -6.68 -4.35
C SER A 85 -11.14 -7.66 -5.40
N ASN A 86 -10.13 -7.29 -6.18
CA ASN A 86 -9.46 -8.20 -7.11
C ASN A 86 -8.53 -9.20 -6.41
N MET A 87 -8.27 -9.03 -5.11
CA MET A 87 -7.46 -9.94 -4.28
C MET A 87 -8.32 -10.95 -3.51
N ILE A 88 -9.64 -10.74 -3.44
CA ILE A 88 -10.57 -11.62 -2.73
C ILE A 88 -10.82 -12.89 -3.56
N GLY A 89 -10.54 -14.04 -2.99
CA GLY A 89 -10.82 -15.36 -3.59
C GLY A 89 -9.62 -16.19 -3.96
N GLU A 90 -8.42 -15.65 -3.84
CA GLU A 90 -7.17 -16.39 -4.01
C GLU A 90 -6.53 -16.61 -2.63
N ALA A 91 -6.98 -17.64 -1.93
CA ALA A 91 -6.59 -17.90 -0.54
C ALA A 91 -5.08 -18.09 -0.30
N ASP A 92 -4.29 -18.33 -1.36
CA ASP A 92 -2.85 -18.62 -1.27
C ASP A 92 -1.98 -17.73 -2.16
N ALA A 93 -2.57 -16.79 -2.88
CA ALA A 93 -1.79 -15.85 -3.66
C ALA A 93 -1.72 -14.50 -2.94
N PRO A 94 -0.67 -14.24 -2.15
CA PRO A 94 -0.24 -12.87 -2.05
C PRO A 94 0.05 -12.48 -3.49
N ASP A 95 -0.85 -11.73 -4.09
CA ASP A 95 -0.62 -11.20 -5.44
C ASP A 95 0.57 -10.25 -5.34
N LYS A 96 1.76 -10.84 -5.45
CA LYS A 96 3.05 -10.15 -5.35
C LYS A 96 3.11 -8.99 -6.33
N ASN A 97 2.35 -9.07 -7.41
CA ASN A 97 2.29 -8.04 -8.42
C ASN A 97 1.58 -6.80 -7.88
N ARG A 98 0.45 -6.94 -7.18
CA ARG A 98 -0.28 -5.78 -6.61
C ARG A 98 0.44 -5.13 -5.44
N ALA A 99 1.26 -5.88 -4.71
CA ALA A 99 2.12 -5.33 -3.67
C ALA A 99 3.07 -4.23 -4.20
N VAL A 100 3.43 -4.26 -5.48
CA VAL A 100 4.23 -3.21 -6.15
C VAL A 100 3.53 -1.86 -6.04
N ILE A 101 2.20 -1.80 -6.18
CA ILE A 101 1.44 -0.56 -6.05
C ILE A 101 1.63 0.04 -4.65
N TYR A 102 1.39 -0.75 -3.61
CA TYR A 102 1.55 -0.29 -2.23
C TYR A 102 3.00 0.13 -1.93
N LYS A 103 3.98 -0.67 -2.36
CA LYS A 103 5.40 -0.33 -2.19
C LYS A 103 5.74 1.00 -2.87
N LYS A 104 5.22 1.25 -4.06
CA LYS A 104 5.44 2.52 -4.79
C LYS A 104 4.78 3.70 -4.10
N LEU A 105 3.49 3.56 -3.75
CA LEU A 105 2.72 4.66 -3.14
C LEU A 105 3.24 5.05 -1.76
N PHE A 106 3.73 4.07 -0.99
CA PHE A 106 4.16 4.26 0.40
C PHE A 106 5.68 4.20 0.60
N ALA A 107 6.49 4.19 -0.47
CA ALA A 107 7.95 4.08 -0.40
C ALA A 107 8.58 5.04 0.62
N GLU A 108 8.24 6.33 0.56
CA GLU A 108 8.78 7.34 1.49
C GLU A 108 8.40 7.12 2.96
N TYR A 109 7.26 6.49 3.22
CA TYR A 109 6.84 6.15 4.58
C TYR A 109 7.52 4.89 5.07
N ILE A 110 7.69 3.91 4.17
CA ILE A 110 8.40 2.66 4.47
C ILE A 110 9.86 2.93 4.81
N GLU A 111 10.50 3.85 4.08
CA GLU A 111 11.89 4.26 4.36
C GLU A 111 12.09 4.96 5.71
N LYS A 112 11.05 5.60 6.23
CA LYS A 112 11.06 6.28 7.52
C LYS A 112 10.73 5.38 8.71
N LEU A 113 10.35 4.13 8.47
CA LEU A 113 10.09 3.19 9.55
C LEU A 113 11.36 2.93 10.38
N PRO A 114 11.25 2.84 11.70
CA PRO A 114 12.40 2.57 12.57
C PRO A 114 13.03 1.20 12.30
N MET A 115 12.24 0.26 11.80
CA MET A 115 12.67 -1.07 11.41
C MET A 115 11.79 -1.60 10.29
N ARG A 116 12.34 -2.49 9.46
CA ARG A 116 11.59 -3.24 8.44
C ARG A 116 11.84 -4.72 8.61
N VAL A 117 10.83 -5.53 8.32
CA VAL A 117 10.95 -6.98 8.25
C VAL A 117 10.71 -7.41 6.79
N ASP A 118 11.64 -8.17 6.25
CA ASP A 118 11.55 -8.70 4.87
C ASP A 118 10.93 -10.10 4.90
N ASN A 119 9.63 -10.15 5.27
CA ASN A 119 8.84 -11.39 5.30
C ASN A 119 7.35 -11.05 5.21
N ASP A 120 6.69 -11.46 4.13
CA ASP A 120 5.28 -11.18 3.84
C ASP A 120 4.31 -11.87 4.84
N ASN A 121 4.76 -12.86 5.61
CA ASN A 121 3.96 -13.54 6.63
C ASN A 121 4.09 -12.91 8.02
N VAL A 122 4.86 -11.84 8.16
CA VAL A 122 5.11 -11.18 9.44
C VAL A 122 4.62 -9.74 9.39
N VAL A 123 3.67 -9.41 10.25
CA VAL A 123 3.20 -8.04 10.44
C VAL A 123 4.00 -7.36 11.54
N ALA A 124 4.45 -6.14 11.29
CA ALA A 124 5.12 -5.30 12.28
C ALA A 124 4.22 -4.14 12.72
N THR A 125 4.12 -3.91 14.03
CA THR A 125 3.48 -2.72 14.59
C THR A 125 4.47 -1.95 15.44
N TYR A 126 4.34 -0.60 15.46
CA TYR A 126 5.29 0.30 16.08
C TYR A 126 4.61 1.15 17.14
N HIS A 127 5.10 1.10 18.35
CA HIS A 127 4.54 1.80 19.50
C HIS A 127 5.60 2.77 20.03
N PRO A 128 5.43 4.10 19.84
CA PRO A 128 6.39 5.09 20.28
C PRO A 128 6.57 5.08 21.80
N THR A 129 7.81 5.27 22.25
CA THR A 129 8.18 5.49 23.65
C THR A 129 8.96 6.80 23.76
N GLU A 130 9.34 7.20 24.96
CA GLU A 130 10.16 8.41 25.17
C GLU A 130 11.54 8.34 24.51
N SER A 131 12.11 7.13 24.34
CA SER A 131 13.46 6.91 23.84
C SER A 131 13.53 6.12 22.53
N GLY A 132 12.40 5.79 21.91
CA GLY A 132 12.40 5.00 20.67
C GLY A 132 11.05 4.32 20.40
N PHE A 133 11.06 3.00 20.21
CA PHE A 133 9.85 2.23 19.88
C PHE A 133 9.85 0.85 20.55
N ILE A 134 8.68 0.42 20.97
CA ILE A 134 8.38 -1.00 21.10
C ILE A 134 7.84 -1.49 19.77
N VAL A 135 8.43 -2.54 19.23
CA VAL A 135 8.01 -3.17 17.98
C VAL A 135 7.45 -4.55 18.29
N VAL A 136 6.25 -4.82 17.82
CA VAL A 136 5.63 -6.14 17.90
C VAL A 136 5.59 -6.75 16.53
N LEU A 137 6.23 -7.89 16.35
CA LEU A 137 6.23 -8.71 15.15
C LEU A 137 5.28 -9.89 15.37
N ILE A 138 4.38 -10.13 14.43
CA ILE A 138 3.39 -11.20 14.52
C ILE A 138 3.50 -12.07 13.26
N ASN A 139 3.80 -13.36 13.46
CA ASN A 139 3.72 -14.36 12.41
C ASN A 139 2.27 -14.86 12.30
N HIS A 140 1.59 -14.51 11.23
CA HIS A 140 0.21 -14.93 10.97
C HIS A 140 0.10 -16.22 10.13
N SER A 141 1.23 -16.89 9.85
CA SER A 141 1.25 -18.13 9.10
C SER A 141 1.31 -19.38 9.98
N SER A 142 0.95 -20.51 9.41
CA SER A 142 1.01 -21.83 10.05
C SER A 142 2.40 -22.46 10.12
N LYS A 143 3.44 -21.71 9.71
CA LYS A 143 4.83 -22.17 9.70
C LYS A 143 5.74 -21.21 10.45
N GLU A 144 6.84 -21.74 11.02
CA GLU A 144 7.91 -20.89 11.55
C GLU A 144 8.47 -20.00 10.44
N GLN A 145 8.69 -18.73 10.74
CA GLN A 145 9.22 -17.72 9.82
C GLN A 145 10.58 -17.23 10.30
N ASN A 146 11.56 -17.23 9.41
CA ASN A 146 12.82 -16.55 9.64
C ASN A 146 12.64 -15.05 9.47
N LEU A 147 13.27 -14.28 10.35
CA LEU A 147 13.25 -12.82 10.31
C LEU A 147 14.51 -12.30 9.66
N LYS A 148 14.34 -11.36 8.75
CA LYS A 148 15.40 -10.50 8.24
C LYS A 148 15.02 -9.07 8.58
N LEU A 149 15.58 -8.57 9.66
CA LEU A 149 15.31 -7.24 10.17
C LEU A 149 16.29 -6.24 9.57
N THR A 150 15.79 -5.10 9.13
CA THR A 150 16.59 -3.94 8.74
C THR A 150 16.21 -2.78 9.65
N ILE A 151 17.09 -2.43 10.57
CA ILE A 151 16.91 -1.31 11.50
C ILE A 151 17.47 -0.05 10.84
N SER A 152 16.74 1.06 10.92
CA SER A 152 17.19 2.36 10.41
C SER A 152 18.40 2.86 11.24
N ASP A 153 19.35 3.56 10.59
CA ASP A 153 20.59 4.04 11.19
C ASP A 153 20.41 4.90 12.45
N ASN A 154 19.22 5.45 12.64
CA ASN A 154 18.89 6.26 13.83
C ASN A 154 18.52 5.43 15.06
N TYR A 155 18.44 4.11 14.92
CA TYR A 155 17.96 3.22 15.99
C TYR A 155 18.86 2.02 16.17
N ASN A 156 18.87 1.51 17.39
CA ASN A 156 19.56 0.27 17.73
C ASN A 156 18.56 -0.69 18.42
N LEU A 157 18.71 -1.99 18.18
CA LEU A 157 18.02 -3.00 18.98
C LEU A 157 18.59 -3.01 20.39
N ASP A 158 17.79 -2.59 21.37
CA ASP A 158 18.21 -2.52 22.78
C ASP A 158 17.84 -3.80 23.54
N LYS A 159 16.62 -4.30 23.32
CA LYS A 159 16.12 -5.45 24.07
C LYS A 159 15.11 -6.29 23.31
N VAL A 160 15.12 -7.59 23.57
CA VAL A 160 14.06 -8.53 23.19
C VAL A 160 13.28 -8.89 24.45
N TYR A 161 12.02 -8.51 24.50
CA TYR A 161 11.14 -8.80 25.64
C TYR A 161 10.49 -10.16 25.55
N TYR A 162 10.18 -10.59 24.31
CA TYR A 162 9.53 -11.87 24.04
C TYR A 162 9.95 -12.40 22.66
N GLY A 163 10.11 -13.71 22.56
CA GLY A 163 10.46 -14.38 21.31
C GLY A 163 11.93 -14.28 20.93
N SER A 164 12.22 -14.21 19.64
CA SER A 164 13.56 -14.12 19.07
C SER A 164 13.58 -13.16 17.89
N GLU A 165 14.69 -12.45 17.70
CA GLU A 165 14.95 -11.57 16.56
C GLU A 165 15.30 -12.32 15.27
N GLU A 166 15.58 -13.63 15.38
CA GLU A 166 15.95 -14.45 14.23
C GLU A 166 14.76 -15.16 13.59
N LYS A 167 13.79 -15.58 14.43
CA LYS A 167 12.64 -16.37 13.96
C LYS A 167 11.43 -16.28 14.88
N ILE A 168 10.25 -16.48 14.31
CA ILE A 168 8.97 -16.54 15.03
C ILE A 168 8.26 -17.83 14.68
N LYS A 169 7.83 -18.59 15.72
CA LYS A 169 7.03 -19.80 15.52
C LYS A 169 5.70 -19.50 14.82
N ALA A 170 5.03 -20.55 14.33
CA ALA A 170 3.71 -20.44 13.75
C ALA A 170 2.73 -19.77 14.72
N PHE A 171 1.99 -18.76 14.24
CA PHE A 171 0.98 -18.01 15.01
C PHE A 171 1.49 -17.42 16.34
N ASP A 172 2.77 -17.06 16.39
CA ASP A 172 3.43 -16.50 17.56
C ASP A 172 3.89 -15.06 17.28
N ALA A 173 4.47 -14.42 18.28
CA ALA A 173 4.94 -13.04 18.20
C ALA A 173 6.40 -12.90 18.67
N CYS A 174 6.99 -11.76 18.38
CA CYS A 174 8.23 -11.28 18.99
C CYS A 174 8.04 -9.82 19.40
N VAL A 175 8.56 -9.43 20.56
CA VAL A 175 8.48 -8.06 21.07
C VAL A 175 9.88 -7.53 21.30
N LEU A 176 10.20 -6.44 20.61
CA LEU A 176 11.51 -5.81 20.58
C LEU A 176 11.43 -4.37 21.08
N GLU A 177 12.52 -3.87 21.63
CA GLU A 177 12.70 -2.44 21.90
C GLU A 177 13.82 -1.88 21.02
N LEU A 178 13.49 -0.79 20.35
CA LEU A 178 14.45 0.02 19.59
C LEU A 178 14.67 1.34 20.33
N LYS A 179 15.92 1.76 20.48
CA LYS A 179 16.31 3.05 21.03
C LYS A 179 17.09 3.89 20.03
N ILE A 180 16.93 5.21 20.17
CA ILE A 180 17.71 6.23 19.43
C ILE A 180 19.16 6.20 19.88
#